data_a9e77caf62e0e90255c17b0edcb96694
#
_entry.id   a9e77caf62e0e90255c17b0edcb96694
#
_cell.length_a   1.000
_cell.length_b   1.000
_cell.length_c   1.000
_cell.angle_alpha   90.00
_cell.angle_beta   90.00
_cell.angle_gamma   90.00
#
_symmetry.space_group_name_H-M   'P 1'
#
loop_
_entity.id
_entity.type
_entity.pdbx_description
1 polymer ?
#
loop_
_entity_poly.entity_id
_entity_poly.type
_entity_poly.pdbx_seq_one_letter_code
_entity_poly.pdbx_strand_id
1 'polypeptide(L)'
;MNFDYLIVGAGSAGCVVANRLSEDTNNTVAIFEAGGSSDIWKVKMPLALLYTMHDPKYNWKYYSEPEPYLNNRQVFCPRGKMIGGCSSHNGMVFVRGNKDDYTRWENFGLTNWSYDKVLPYFKKLETWSGGENQFRGSLGPLPVNLSKNSNPLFKAFINAAAEAGHRTNIDMNGEEQEGFGMFDTTMHEGERAGVAKYYLNPVKNRKNLNILKNSFVEKILFEGKKAVGLQVKIKNKVQKIYANKEVILSGGSINSPQLLMLSGIGDEAHLRDNGIEVVHNSKGVGKNLQDHLETYIQQKCKTPNTLYTYTKLIPKVLAGIQWFMFKSGPCSKSFLEAGGFAKSSPDRKVANIQFHFFPSFVINHGLEDPDSHGYQLHASPNHPKSRGEITLNSSCLLYTSPSPRDDR
;
A
#
# COMPACT_ATOMS: atom_id res chain seq x y z
N MET A 1 -20.23 -14.78 -19.11
CA MET A 1 -20.77 -14.31 -17.82
C MET A 1 -20.88 -12.80 -17.88
N ASN A 2 -21.97 -12.25 -17.39
CA ASN A 2 -22.20 -10.80 -17.37
C ASN A 2 -22.41 -10.34 -15.93
N PHE A 3 -21.87 -9.17 -15.61
CA PHE A 3 -22.03 -8.48 -14.32
C PHE A 3 -22.30 -7.00 -14.60
N ASP A 4 -22.88 -6.29 -13.64
CA ASP A 4 -23.03 -4.85 -13.79
C ASP A 4 -21.68 -4.14 -13.66
N TYR A 5 -20.86 -4.57 -12.70
CA TYR A 5 -19.54 -3.99 -12.44
C TYR A 5 -18.45 -5.05 -12.43
N LEU A 6 -17.36 -4.79 -13.16
CA LEU A 6 -16.15 -5.60 -13.14
C LEU A 6 -15.02 -4.77 -12.51
N ILE A 7 -14.46 -5.26 -11.40
CA ILE A 7 -13.40 -4.57 -10.66
C ILE A 7 -12.09 -5.33 -10.84
N VAL A 8 -11.07 -4.68 -11.38
CA VAL A 8 -9.74 -5.24 -11.61
C VAL A 8 -8.82 -4.90 -10.44
N GLY A 9 -8.38 -5.91 -9.72
CA GLY A 9 -7.52 -5.80 -8.55
C GLY A 9 -8.30 -5.70 -7.24
N ALA A 10 -8.15 -6.70 -6.37
CA ALA A 10 -8.71 -6.69 -5.02
C ALA A 10 -7.73 -6.10 -3.99
N GLY A 11 -7.05 -5.02 -4.36
CA GLY A 11 -6.24 -4.20 -3.47
C GLY A 11 -7.09 -3.35 -2.53
N SER A 12 -6.49 -2.35 -1.89
CA SER A 12 -7.18 -1.49 -0.93
C SER A 12 -8.41 -0.81 -1.54
N ALA A 13 -8.26 -0.19 -2.72
CA ALA A 13 -9.36 0.48 -3.40
C ALA A 13 -10.44 -0.51 -3.87
N GLY A 14 -10.05 -1.59 -4.56
CA GLY A 14 -10.98 -2.56 -5.10
C GLY A 14 -11.83 -3.24 -4.03
N CYS A 15 -11.28 -3.57 -2.87
CA CYS A 15 -12.03 -4.12 -1.75
C CYS A 15 -13.12 -3.16 -1.25
N VAL A 16 -12.81 -1.86 -1.16
CA VAL A 16 -13.78 -0.82 -0.74
C VAL A 16 -14.88 -0.66 -1.79
N VAL A 17 -14.49 -0.53 -3.07
CA VAL A 17 -15.44 -0.38 -4.18
C VAL A 17 -16.38 -1.59 -4.28
N ALA A 18 -15.84 -2.81 -4.19
CA ALA A 18 -16.64 -4.03 -4.21
C ALA A 18 -17.64 -4.10 -3.04
N ASN A 19 -17.21 -3.71 -1.85
CA ASN A 19 -18.09 -3.61 -0.69
C ASN A 19 -19.24 -2.65 -0.96
N ARG A 20 -18.95 -1.41 -1.39
CA ARG A 20 -19.94 -0.36 -1.56
C ARG A 20 -20.90 -0.60 -2.72
N LEU A 21 -20.41 -1.05 -3.87
CA LEU A 21 -21.27 -1.35 -5.03
C LEU A 21 -22.20 -2.53 -4.77
N SER A 22 -21.79 -3.52 -3.98
CA SER A 22 -22.61 -4.68 -3.64
C SER A 22 -23.58 -4.43 -2.48
N GLU A 23 -23.60 -3.24 -1.85
CA GLU A 23 -24.66 -2.84 -0.91
C GLU A 23 -26.02 -2.79 -1.55
N ASP A 24 -26.09 -2.30 -2.79
CA ASP A 24 -27.28 -2.40 -3.61
C ASP A 24 -27.39 -3.81 -4.21
N THR A 25 -28.38 -4.56 -3.77
CA THR A 25 -28.63 -5.95 -4.20
C THR A 25 -29.05 -6.07 -5.65
N ASN A 26 -29.45 -4.99 -6.30
CA ASN A 26 -29.75 -4.94 -7.75
C ASN A 26 -28.48 -4.92 -8.60
N ASN A 27 -27.33 -4.57 -8.04
CA ASN A 27 -26.07 -4.59 -8.74
C ASN A 27 -25.41 -5.97 -8.62
N THR A 28 -24.95 -6.52 -9.72
CA THR A 28 -24.07 -7.70 -9.74
C THR A 28 -22.63 -7.25 -9.90
N VAL A 29 -21.76 -7.67 -8.97
CA VAL A 29 -20.36 -7.20 -8.89
C VAL A 29 -19.41 -8.38 -8.95
N ALA A 30 -18.40 -8.30 -9.83
CA ALA A 30 -17.29 -9.24 -9.84
C ALA A 30 -15.97 -8.50 -9.61
N ILE A 31 -15.17 -9.01 -8.68
CA ILE A 31 -13.81 -8.49 -8.39
C ILE A 31 -12.78 -9.56 -8.68
N PHE A 32 -11.75 -9.20 -9.44
CA PHE A 32 -10.69 -10.09 -9.93
C PHE A 32 -9.38 -9.77 -9.23
N GLU A 33 -8.73 -10.80 -8.69
CA GLU A 33 -7.40 -10.68 -8.07
C GLU A 33 -6.46 -11.74 -8.65
N ALA A 34 -5.29 -11.27 -9.10
CA ALA A 34 -4.27 -12.14 -9.66
C ALA A 34 -3.70 -13.13 -8.64
N GLY A 35 -3.58 -12.67 -7.40
CA GLY A 35 -3.09 -13.48 -6.30
C GLY A 35 -4.16 -14.27 -5.56
N GLY A 36 -3.70 -14.94 -4.49
CA GLY A 36 -4.53 -15.78 -3.64
C GLY A 36 -5.14 -15.05 -2.45
N SER A 37 -5.47 -15.83 -1.43
CA SER A 37 -6.02 -15.33 -0.16
C SER A 37 -4.95 -14.64 0.69
N SER A 38 -5.34 -13.59 1.39
CA SER A 38 -4.57 -12.98 2.48
C SER A 38 -4.90 -13.56 3.87
N ASP A 39 -5.82 -14.51 3.94
CA ASP A 39 -6.20 -15.16 5.21
C ASP A 39 -5.18 -16.23 5.63
N ILE A 40 -3.96 -15.78 5.87
CA ILE A 40 -2.81 -16.58 6.28
C ILE A 40 -2.09 -15.90 7.45
N TRP A 41 -1.42 -16.69 8.29
CA TRP A 41 -0.70 -16.18 9.46
C TRP A 41 0.41 -15.17 9.08
N LYS A 42 1.09 -15.37 7.95
CA LYS A 42 2.15 -14.47 7.44
C LYS A 42 1.64 -13.06 7.17
N VAL A 43 0.36 -12.89 6.85
CA VAL A 43 -0.30 -11.60 6.65
C VAL A 43 -0.85 -11.06 7.96
N LYS A 44 -1.47 -11.93 8.77
CA LYS A 44 -2.09 -11.54 10.05
C LYS A 44 -1.08 -11.07 11.09
N MET A 45 0.05 -11.74 11.18
CA MET A 45 1.12 -11.42 12.14
C MET A 45 1.88 -10.15 11.69
N PRO A 46 1.81 -9.04 12.44
CA PRO A 46 2.44 -7.78 12.04
C PRO A 46 3.93 -7.89 11.72
N LEU A 47 4.70 -8.58 12.55
CA LEU A 47 6.15 -8.72 12.38
C LEU A 47 6.55 -9.69 11.24
N ALA A 48 5.59 -10.43 10.67
CA ALA A 48 5.87 -11.40 9.60
C ALA A 48 5.90 -10.80 8.18
N LEU A 49 5.92 -9.47 8.05
CA LEU A 49 5.90 -8.74 6.77
C LEU A 49 6.91 -9.29 5.76
N LEU A 50 8.15 -9.52 6.17
CA LEU A 50 9.23 -9.96 5.28
C LEU A 50 8.93 -11.30 4.60
N TYR A 51 8.19 -12.21 5.27
CA TYR A 51 7.80 -13.49 4.66
C TYR A 51 6.84 -13.36 3.48
N THR A 52 6.08 -12.27 3.39
CA THR A 52 5.22 -11.99 2.24
C THR A 52 5.89 -11.08 1.23
N MET A 53 6.75 -10.19 1.70
CA MET A 53 7.45 -9.21 0.85
C MET A 53 8.47 -9.87 -0.09
N HIS A 54 9.10 -10.97 0.33
CA HIS A 54 10.10 -11.68 -0.50
C HIS A 54 9.55 -12.92 -1.23
N ASP A 55 8.31 -13.36 -0.93
CA ASP A 55 7.68 -14.52 -1.56
C ASP A 55 6.93 -14.10 -2.85
N PRO A 56 7.33 -14.57 -4.05
CA PRO A 56 6.69 -14.23 -5.32
C PRO A 56 5.23 -14.67 -5.41
N LYS A 57 4.79 -15.56 -4.53
CA LYS A 57 3.39 -15.95 -4.41
C LYS A 57 2.51 -14.78 -3.91
N TYR A 58 3.07 -13.90 -3.09
CA TYR A 58 2.35 -12.81 -2.42
C TYR A 58 2.80 -11.41 -2.86
N ASN A 59 3.88 -11.33 -3.64
CA ASN A 59 4.46 -10.09 -4.13
C ASN A 59 4.72 -10.16 -5.65
N TRP A 60 4.45 -9.06 -6.34
CA TRP A 60 4.78 -8.92 -7.76
C TRP A 60 6.28 -8.84 -8.02
N LYS A 61 7.07 -8.47 -7.01
CA LYS A 61 8.55 -8.36 -7.08
C LYS A 61 9.03 -7.45 -8.21
N TYR A 62 8.43 -6.28 -8.36
CA TYR A 62 8.90 -5.31 -9.34
C TYR A 62 10.25 -4.71 -8.93
N TYR A 63 11.03 -4.38 -9.93
CA TYR A 63 12.26 -3.60 -9.83
C TYR A 63 12.17 -2.44 -10.81
N SER A 64 12.80 -1.29 -10.47
CA SER A 64 12.98 -0.21 -11.42
C SER A 64 13.98 -0.65 -12.52
N GLU A 65 13.96 0.04 -13.64
CA GLU A 65 15.11 0.06 -14.53
C GLU A 65 16.33 0.59 -13.78
N PRO A 66 17.58 0.35 -14.28
CA PRO A 66 18.77 0.90 -13.64
C PRO A 66 18.69 2.42 -13.49
N GLU A 67 18.83 2.90 -12.25
CA GLU A 67 18.73 4.32 -11.89
C GLU A 67 20.11 4.99 -12.01
N PRO A 68 20.36 5.86 -13.02
CA PRO A 68 21.67 6.45 -13.26
C PRO A 68 22.23 7.22 -12.06
N TYR A 69 21.37 7.93 -11.33
CA TYR A 69 21.76 8.71 -10.15
C TYR A 69 21.92 7.88 -8.87
N LEU A 70 21.65 6.57 -8.94
CA LEU A 70 21.85 5.63 -7.84
C LEU A 70 22.91 4.57 -8.22
N ASN A 71 23.95 4.95 -8.98
CA ASN A 71 25.00 4.05 -9.46
C ASN A 71 24.45 2.88 -10.30
N ASN A 72 23.46 3.12 -11.12
CA ASN A 72 22.73 2.14 -11.92
C ASN A 72 22.10 0.99 -11.10
N ARG A 73 21.80 1.24 -9.83
CA ARG A 73 21.10 0.28 -8.98
C ARG A 73 19.64 0.19 -9.39
N GLN A 74 19.11 -1.00 -9.46
CA GLN A 74 17.68 -1.24 -9.57
C GLN A 74 17.03 -1.19 -8.19
N VAL A 75 15.93 -0.46 -8.07
CA VAL A 75 15.21 -0.29 -6.81
C VAL A 75 14.09 -1.33 -6.71
N PHE A 76 14.09 -2.11 -5.64
CA PHE A 76 13.03 -3.08 -5.36
C PHE A 76 11.73 -2.37 -4.99
N CYS A 77 10.66 -2.66 -5.75
CA CYS A 77 9.33 -2.04 -5.61
C CYS A 77 8.29 -3.10 -5.23
N PRO A 78 8.22 -3.56 -3.98
CA PRO A 78 7.28 -4.60 -3.57
C PRO A 78 5.83 -4.13 -3.71
N ARG A 79 4.98 -4.98 -4.31
CA ARG A 79 3.53 -4.75 -4.44
C ARG A 79 2.78 -6.03 -4.15
N GLY A 80 1.73 -5.94 -3.32
CA GLY A 80 0.96 -7.10 -2.89
C GLY A 80 0.22 -7.78 -4.04
N LYS A 81 0.41 -9.11 -4.17
CA LYS A 81 -0.24 -10.00 -5.13
C LYS A 81 -1.14 -10.96 -4.37
N MET A 82 -2.19 -10.43 -3.77
CA MET A 82 -3.18 -11.15 -2.97
C MET A 82 -4.38 -10.26 -2.66
N ILE A 83 -5.47 -10.84 -2.21
CA ILE A 83 -6.63 -10.09 -1.71
C ILE A 83 -6.16 -9.08 -0.63
N GLY A 84 -6.61 -7.82 -0.74
CA GLY A 84 -6.16 -6.71 0.08
C GLY A 84 -4.94 -5.95 -0.47
N GLY A 85 -4.24 -6.52 -1.48
CA GLY A 85 -3.09 -5.89 -2.12
C GLY A 85 -2.05 -5.43 -1.11
N CYS A 86 -1.57 -4.19 -1.25
CA CYS A 86 -0.53 -3.64 -0.37
C CYS A 86 -0.99 -3.46 1.09
N SER A 87 -2.29 -3.36 1.39
CA SER A 87 -2.76 -3.34 2.78
C SER A 87 -2.50 -4.66 3.53
N SER A 88 -2.25 -5.73 2.79
CA SER A 88 -1.91 -7.06 3.33
C SER A 88 -0.41 -7.25 3.61
N HIS A 89 0.47 -6.33 3.16
CA HIS A 89 1.90 -6.40 3.43
C HIS A 89 2.62 -5.04 3.58
N ASN A 90 1.90 -3.97 3.93
CA ASN A 90 2.51 -2.69 4.29
C ASN A 90 3.01 -2.65 5.74
N GLY A 91 3.65 -1.53 6.15
CA GLY A 91 4.11 -1.28 7.52
C GLY A 91 3.01 -0.91 8.51
N MET A 92 1.74 -0.89 8.09
CA MET A 92 0.55 -0.60 8.93
C MET A 92 0.48 0.81 9.52
N VAL A 93 1.39 1.70 9.23
CA VAL A 93 1.31 3.10 9.63
C VAL A 93 0.10 3.74 8.93
N PHE A 94 -0.72 4.45 9.69
CA PHE A 94 -1.88 5.14 9.19
C PHE A 94 -1.68 6.66 9.28
N VAL A 95 -1.45 7.27 8.13
CA VAL A 95 -1.28 8.72 7.99
C VAL A 95 -2.05 9.18 6.76
N ARG A 96 -2.76 10.29 6.89
CA ARG A 96 -3.46 10.98 5.79
C ARG A 96 -2.52 11.96 5.09
N GLY A 97 -2.86 12.36 3.87
CA GLY A 97 -2.25 13.51 3.23
C GLY A 97 -2.45 14.79 4.06
N ASN A 98 -1.52 15.72 3.95
CA ASN A 98 -1.66 17.05 4.54
C ASN A 98 -2.84 17.79 3.90
N LYS A 99 -3.47 18.70 4.63
CA LYS A 99 -4.54 19.56 4.10
C LYS A 99 -4.14 20.27 2.81
N ASP A 100 -2.89 20.71 2.71
CA ASP A 100 -2.35 21.39 1.53
C ASP A 100 -2.26 20.48 0.28
N ASP A 101 -2.16 19.14 0.44
CA ASP A 101 -2.19 18.20 -0.67
C ASP A 101 -3.51 18.27 -1.43
N TYR A 102 -4.61 18.36 -0.69
CA TYR A 102 -5.97 18.46 -1.25
C TYR A 102 -6.25 19.84 -1.80
N THR A 103 -5.71 20.90 -1.19
CA THR A 103 -5.74 22.26 -1.74
C THR A 103 -5.04 22.35 -3.09
N ARG A 104 -3.90 21.64 -3.24
CA ARG A 104 -3.22 21.56 -4.55
C ARG A 104 -4.06 20.81 -5.59
N TRP A 105 -4.75 19.75 -5.22
CA TRP A 105 -5.67 19.05 -6.12
C TRP A 105 -6.83 19.95 -6.54
N GLU A 106 -7.40 20.69 -5.62
CA GLU A 106 -8.45 21.67 -5.92
C GLU A 106 -7.97 22.74 -6.90
N ASN A 107 -6.75 23.25 -6.72
CA ASN A 107 -6.12 24.23 -7.63
C ASN A 107 -5.86 23.67 -9.04
N PHE A 108 -5.76 22.35 -9.21
CA PHE A 108 -5.74 21.71 -10.52
C PHE A 108 -7.13 21.49 -11.12
N GLY A 109 -8.18 22.05 -10.54
CA GLY A 109 -9.56 21.93 -11.01
C GLY A 109 -10.33 20.75 -10.44
N LEU A 110 -9.75 20.00 -9.50
CA LEU A 110 -10.39 18.85 -8.85
C LEU A 110 -11.21 19.32 -7.64
N THR A 111 -12.20 20.18 -7.85
CA THR A 111 -12.96 20.86 -6.80
C THR A 111 -13.70 19.95 -5.85
N ASN A 112 -14.02 18.71 -6.27
CA ASN A 112 -14.63 17.69 -5.41
C ASN A 112 -13.62 16.96 -4.51
N TRP A 113 -12.32 17.29 -4.60
CA TRP A 113 -11.23 16.69 -3.86
C TRP A 113 -10.54 17.65 -2.88
N SER A 114 -11.19 18.78 -2.55
CA SER A 114 -10.71 19.65 -1.47
C SER A 114 -10.73 18.92 -0.11
N TYR A 115 -9.93 19.37 0.84
CA TYR A 115 -9.83 18.72 2.16
C TYR A 115 -11.20 18.56 2.82
N ASP A 116 -12.02 19.59 2.81
CA ASP A 116 -13.34 19.57 3.44
C ASP A 116 -14.31 18.58 2.77
N LYS A 117 -14.10 18.31 1.47
CA LYS A 117 -14.88 17.31 0.73
C LYS A 117 -14.42 15.88 1.00
N VAL A 118 -13.13 15.65 1.24
CA VAL A 118 -12.57 14.29 1.49
C VAL A 118 -12.58 13.92 2.97
N LEU A 119 -12.54 14.87 3.89
CA LEU A 119 -12.53 14.62 5.33
C LEU A 119 -13.70 13.72 5.82
N PRO A 120 -14.96 13.92 5.38
CA PRO A 120 -16.06 13.01 5.74
C PRO A 120 -15.81 11.55 5.34
N TYR A 121 -15.11 11.32 4.23
CA TYR A 121 -14.76 9.97 3.78
C TYR A 121 -13.64 9.36 4.61
N PHE A 122 -12.66 10.15 5.06
CA PHE A 122 -11.65 9.70 6.02
C PHE A 122 -12.28 9.33 7.36
N LYS A 123 -13.22 10.12 7.86
CA LYS A 123 -13.98 9.79 9.08
C LYS A 123 -14.82 8.52 8.88
N LYS A 124 -15.49 8.38 7.74
CA LYS A 124 -16.31 7.20 7.39
C LYS A 124 -15.45 5.92 7.22
N LEU A 125 -14.17 6.05 6.92
CA LEU A 125 -13.25 4.94 6.72
C LEU A 125 -12.88 4.25 8.03
N GLU A 126 -12.67 5.02 9.12
CA GLU A 126 -11.98 4.55 10.32
C GLU A 126 -12.89 4.42 11.56
N THR A 127 -12.50 3.49 12.42
CA THR A 127 -12.85 3.50 13.85
C THR A 127 -11.56 3.78 14.61
N TRP A 128 -11.38 5.04 15.03
CA TRP A 128 -10.20 5.47 15.75
C TRP A 128 -10.29 5.19 17.24
N SER A 129 -9.25 4.61 17.82
CA SER A 129 -9.23 4.24 19.26
C SER A 129 -9.20 5.42 20.22
N GLY A 130 -8.86 6.63 19.74
CA GLY A 130 -8.91 7.87 20.51
C GLY A 130 -10.30 8.52 20.61
N GLY A 131 -11.31 7.93 19.96
CA GLY A 131 -12.67 8.45 19.94
C GLY A 131 -12.93 9.44 18.80
N GLU A 132 -14.20 9.80 18.60
CA GLU A 132 -14.60 10.73 17.55
C GLU A 132 -14.26 12.18 17.92
N ASN A 133 -13.81 12.95 16.91
CA ASN A 133 -13.63 14.39 17.00
C ASN A 133 -13.87 15.06 15.65
N GLN A 134 -13.52 16.35 15.52
CA GLN A 134 -13.66 17.10 14.27
C GLN A 134 -12.98 16.42 13.09
N PHE A 135 -11.81 15.78 13.28
CA PHE A 135 -10.99 15.19 12.25
C PHE A 135 -11.08 13.67 12.17
N ARG A 136 -11.47 13.00 13.24
CA ARG A 136 -11.39 11.53 13.36
C ARG A 136 -12.78 10.90 13.46
N GLY A 137 -12.90 9.69 12.91
CA GLY A 137 -14.15 8.92 12.92
C GLY A 137 -14.12 7.74 13.90
N SER A 138 -15.31 7.31 14.35
CA SER A 138 -15.49 6.21 15.31
C SER A 138 -16.37 5.06 14.80
N LEU A 139 -16.95 5.19 13.61
CA LEU A 139 -17.98 4.26 13.09
C LEU A 139 -17.58 3.59 11.77
N GLY A 140 -16.37 3.85 11.29
CA GLY A 140 -15.88 3.23 10.05
C GLY A 140 -15.44 1.77 10.26
N PRO A 141 -15.39 0.98 9.19
CA PRO A 141 -15.06 -0.43 9.32
C PRO A 141 -13.59 -0.71 9.67
N LEU A 142 -12.65 0.22 9.36
CA LEU A 142 -11.22 -0.02 9.56
C LEU A 142 -10.77 0.41 10.96
N PRO A 143 -10.32 -0.50 11.83
CA PRO A 143 -9.70 -0.13 13.10
C PRO A 143 -8.40 0.63 12.87
N VAL A 144 -8.30 1.80 13.48
CA VAL A 144 -7.10 2.64 13.52
C VAL A 144 -6.77 2.90 14.99
N ASN A 145 -5.63 2.40 15.42
CA ASN A 145 -5.28 2.40 16.83
C ASN A 145 -4.06 3.27 17.10
N LEU A 146 -4.13 4.03 18.19
CA LEU A 146 -2.97 4.69 18.77
C LEU A 146 -1.91 3.63 19.13
N SER A 147 -0.70 3.81 18.67
CA SER A 147 0.41 2.94 19.06
C SER A 147 0.73 3.10 20.54
N LYS A 148 0.94 1.98 21.24
CA LYS A 148 1.08 1.94 22.71
C LYS A 148 2.52 2.09 23.21
N ASN A 149 3.43 2.63 22.40
CA ASN A 149 4.86 2.79 22.78
C ASN A 149 5.46 1.48 23.32
N SER A 150 5.51 0.47 22.46
CA SER A 150 5.89 -0.90 22.83
C SER A 150 7.40 -1.08 23.08
N ASN A 151 8.22 -0.10 22.68
CA ASN A 151 9.68 -0.13 22.83
C ASN A 151 10.21 1.20 23.37
N PRO A 152 11.08 1.20 24.41
CA PRO A 152 11.61 2.42 25.02
C PRO A 152 12.38 3.32 24.04
N LEU A 153 12.90 2.78 22.94
CA LEU A 153 13.58 3.56 21.90
C LEU A 153 12.63 4.51 21.17
N PHE A 154 11.34 4.22 21.06
CA PHE A 154 10.36 5.15 20.48
C PHE A 154 10.23 6.42 21.34
N LYS A 155 10.14 6.25 22.67
CA LYS A 155 10.10 7.39 23.59
C LYS A 155 11.40 8.20 23.54
N ALA A 156 12.54 7.52 23.49
CA ALA A 156 13.85 8.17 23.38
C ALA A 156 13.95 8.99 22.07
N PHE A 157 13.46 8.45 20.95
CA PHE A 157 13.41 9.17 19.68
C PHE A 157 12.54 10.43 19.76
N ILE A 158 11.32 10.33 20.33
CA ILE A 158 10.41 11.48 20.45
C ILE A 158 11.02 12.55 21.36
N ASN A 159 11.64 12.16 22.47
CA ASN A 159 12.32 13.08 23.38
C ASN A 159 13.51 13.77 22.69
N ALA A 160 14.33 13.02 21.93
CA ALA A 160 15.44 13.58 21.18
C ALA A 160 14.98 14.59 20.12
N ALA A 161 13.85 14.35 19.46
CA ALA A 161 13.25 15.31 18.55
C ALA A 161 12.82 16.60 19.27
N ALA A 162 12.25 16.48 20.48
CA ALA A 162 11.87 17.64 21.30
C ALA A 162 13.12 18.42 21.78
N GLU A 163 14.19 17.74 22.20
CA GLU A 163 15.47 18.35 22.56
C GLU A 163 16.12 19.06 21.37
N ALA A 164 15.91 18.56 20.14
CA ALA A 164 16.34 19.20 18.90
C ALA A 164 15.45 20.39 18.48
N GLY A 165 14.46 20.77 19.29
CA GLY A 165 13.58 21.93 19.03
C GLY A 165 12.34 21.62 18.20
N HIS A 166 12.06 20.36 17.88
CA HIS A 166 10.85 19.99 17.20
C HIS A 166 9.69 19.83 18.17
N ARG A 167 8.48 20.19 17.73
CA ARG A 167 7.27 19.98 18.53
C ARG A 167 6.89 18.50 18.63
N THR A 168 6.27 18.10 19.72
CA THR A 168 5.62 16.81 19.83
C THR A 168 4.20 16.88 19.25
N ASN A 169 3.72 15.77 18.69
CA ASN A 169 2.37 15.67 18.14
C ASN A 169 1.75 14.33 18.55
N ILE A 170 0.55 14.39 19.11
CA ILE A 170 -0.19 13.21 19.58
C ILE A 170 -1.17 12.66 18.54
N ASP A 171 -1.52 13.45 17.52
CA ASP A 171 -2.40 13.05 16.41
C ASP A 171 -1.99 13.75 15.10
N MET A 172 -1.16 13.08 14.31
CA MET A 172 -0.69 13.58 13.01
C MET A 172 -1.77 13.50 11.90
N ASN A 173 -2.94 12.97 12.21
CA ASN A 173 -4.11 12.94 11.35
C ASN A 173 -5.20 13.95 11.79
N GLY A 174 -4.90 14.75 12.83
CA GLY A 174 -5.76 15.78 13.37
C GLY A 174 -5.65 17.11 12.64
N GLU A 175 -5.73 18.21 13.40
CA GLU A 175 -5.65 19.57 12.87
C GLU A 175 -4.31 19.88 12.23
N GLU A 176 -3.23 19.48 12.88
CA GLU A 176 -1.85 19.72 12.49
C GLU A 176 -1.07 18.43 12.31
N GLN A 177 -0.40 18.30 11.18
CA GLN A 177 0.42 17.12 10.89
C GLN A 177 1.85 17.24 11.40
N GLU A 178 2.40 18.48 11.48
CA GLU A 178 3.78 18.74 11.88
C GLU A 178 4.04 18.31 13.33
N GLY A 179 5.19 17.68 13.57
CA GLY A 179 5.68 17.25 14.87
C GLY A 179 6.06 15.78 14.92
N PHE A 180 6.56 15.35 16.08
CA PHE A 180 7.05 13.99 16.32
C PHE A 180 6.23 13.30 17.41
N GLY A 181 5.92 12.04 17.20
CA GLY A 181 5.08 11.28 18.12
C GLY A 181 4.90 9.83 17.73
N MET A 182 3.92 9.20 18.38
CA MET A 182 3.51 7.86 18.03
C MET A 182 2.57 7.91 16.83
N PHE A 183 2.79 7.05 15.84
CA PHE A 183 1.87 6.88 14.73
C PHE A 183 0.62 6.10 15.13
N ASP A 184 -0.48 6.42 14.49
CA ASP A 184 -1.60 5.51 14.40
C ASP A 184 -1.26 4.31 13.53
N THR A 185 -1.83 3.16 13.83
CA THR A 185 -1.61 1.93 13.08
C THR A 185 -2.91 1.22 12.72
N THR A 186 -2.92 0.60 11.54
CA THR A 186 -3.99 -0.32 11.12
C THR A 186 -3.70 -1.72 11.68
N MET A 187 -3.87 -1.83 12.99
CA MET A 187 -3.76 -3.10 13.74
C MET A 187 -4.93 -3.23 14.70
N HIS A 188 -5.36 -4.46 14.95
CA HIS A 188 -6.44 -4.77 15.87
C HIS A 188 -6.23 -6.15 16.49
N GLU A 189 -6.37 -6.26 17.82
CA GLU A 189 -6.23 -7.50 18.56
C GLU A 189 -4.95 -8.29 18.24
N GLY A 190 -3.82 -7.58 18.11
CA GLY A 190 -2.53 -8.19 17.83
C GLY A 190 -2.35 -8.70 16.41
N GLU A 191 -3.24 -8.36 15.50
CA GLU A 191 -3.19 -8.69 14.09
C GLU A 191 -3.21 -7.44 13.20
N ARG A 192 -2.74 -7.58 11.97
CA ARG A 192 -2.91 -6.58 10.89
C ARG A 192 -4.39 -6.38 10.60
N ALA A 193 -4.83 -5.12 10.57
CA ALA A 193 -6.14 -4.70 10.11
C ALA A 193 -6.10 -4.33 8.62
N GLY A 194 -5.84 -5.30 7.76
CA GLY A 194 -5.84 -5.10 6.31
C GLY A 194 -7.25 -4.87 5.77
N VAL A 195 -7.36 -4.13 4.66
CA VAL A 195 -8.64 -3.76 4.04
C VAL A 195 -9.49 -4.97 3.66
N ALA A 196 -8.86 -6.07 3.24
CA ALA A 196 -9.58 -7.32 2.97
C ALA A 196 -10.38 -7.82 4.17
N LYS A 197 -9.78 -7.79 5.38
CA LYS A 197 -10.40 -8.28 6.61
C LYS A 197 -11.62 -7.46 7.00
N TYR A 198 -11.58 -6.14 6.80
CA TYR A 198 -12.58 -5.21 7.33
C TYR A 198 -13.58 -4.69 6.29
N TYR A 199 -13.25 -4.76 5.00
CA TYR A 199 -14.19 -4.37 3.95
C TYR A 199 -14.74 -5.54 3.14
N LEU A 200 -13.88 -6.49 2.72
CA LEU A 200 -14.32 -7.54 1.81
C LEU A 200 -14.86 -8.79 2.52
N ASN A 201 -14.16 -9.26 3.58
CA ASN A 201 -14.59 -10.47 4.29
C ASN A 201 -15.98 -10.38 4.93
N PRO A 202 -16.42 -9.23 5.52
CA PRO A 202 -17.76 -9.12 6.07
C PRO A 202 -18.88 -9.31 5.05
N VAL A 203 -18.59 -9.01 3.78
CA VAL A 203 -19.58 -9.03 2.69
C VAL A 203 -19.37 -10.16 1.67
N LYS A 204 -18.39 -11.03 1.90
CA LYS A 204 -18.01 -12.09 0.95
C LYS A 204 -19.12 -13.09 0.60
N ASN A 205 -20.15 -13.18 1.45
CA ASN A 205 -21.28 -14.07 1.27
C ASN A 205 -22.50 -13.38 0.64
N ARG A 206 -22.41 -12.11 0.22
CA ARG A 206 -23.46 -11.45 -0.54
C ARG A 206 -23.67 -12.17 -1.88
N LYS A 207 -24.91 -12.52 -2.21
CA LYS A 207 -25.26 -13.28 -3.43
C LYS A 207 -24.91 -12.55 -4.73
N ASN A 208 -24.88 -11.23 -4.67
CA ASN A 208 -24.57 -10.35 -5.80
C ASN A 208 -23.10 -9.96 -5.91
N LEU A 209 -22.20 -10.47 -5.03
CA LEU A 209 -20.77 -10.23 -5.07
C LEU A 209 -19.98 -11.50 -5.36
N ASN A 210 -19.18 -11.48 -6.44
CA ASN A 210 -18.31 -12.57 -6.86
C ASN A 210 -16.84 -12.19 -6.67
N ILE A 211 -16.13 -12.90 -5.79
CA ILE A 211 -14.70 -12.66 -5.50
C ILE A 211 -13.87 -13.74 -6.20
N LEU A 212 -13.17 -13.37 -7.25
CA LEU A 212 -12.42 -14.25 -8.13
C LEU A 212 -10.93 -14.11 -7.87
N LYS A 213 -10.39 -14.99 -7.03
CA LYS A 213 -8.94 -15.11 -6.73
C LYS A 213 -8.22 -15.93 -7.80
N ASN A 214 -6.89 -15.74 -7.92
CA ASN A 214 -6.07 -16.40 -8.93
C ASN A 214 -6.64 -16.20 -10.34
N SER A 215 -7.13 -14.98 -10.58
CA SER A 215 -7.80 -14.55 -11.79
C SER A 215 -7.06 -13.35 -12.35
N PHE A 216 -6.26 -13.59 -13.37
CA PHE A 216 -5.37 -12.62 -13.94
C PHE A 216 -6.03 -11.91 -15.11
N VAL A 217 -6.28 -10.60 -14.99
CA VAL A 217 -6.86 -9.78 -16.05
C VAL A 217 -5.74 -9.42 -17.03
N GLU A 218 -5.91 -9.86 -18.29
CA GLU A 218 -4.90 -9.69 -19.34
C GLU A 218 -5.20 -8.47 -20.22
N LYS A 219 -6.49 -8.16 -20.44
CA LYS A 219 -6.91 -7.09 -21.36
C LYS A 219 -8.29 -6.55 -21.01
N ILE A 220 -8.51 -5.27 -21.25
CA ILE A 220 -9.84 -4.65 -21.29
C ILE A 220 -10.41 -4.84 -22.68
N LEU A 221 -11.67 -5.23 -22.78
CA LEU A 221 -12.39 -5.39 -24.05
C LEU A 221 -13.14 -4.10 -24.37
N PHE A 222 -13.05 -3.66 -25.64
CA PHE A 222 -13.69 -2.46 -26.13
C PHE A 222 -14.65 -2.74 -27.29
N GLU A 223 -15.74 -1.99 -27.34
CA GLU A 223 -16.58 -1.77 -28.54
C GLU A 223 -16.44 -0.30 -28.94
N GLY A 224 -15.69 -0.03 -29.99
CA GLY A 224 -15.22 1.32 -30.29
C GLY A 224 -14.37 1.87 -29.14
N LYS A 225 -14.84 2.93 -28.49
CA LYS A 225 -14.18 3.54 -27.31
C LYS A 225 -14.83 3.18 -25.96
N LYS A 226 -15.87 2.35 -25.97
CA LYS A 226 -16.57 1.91 -24.77
C LYS A 226 -15.93 0.64 -24.21
N ALA A 227 -15.50 0.66 -22.95
CA ALA A 227 -15.07 -0.54 -22.24
C ALA A 227 -16.30 -1.41 -21.94
N VAL A 228 -16.32 -2.64 -22.47
CA VAL A 228 -17.46 -3.54 -22.35
C VAL A 228 -17.16 -4.82 -21.58
N GLY A 229 -15.92 -5.06 -21.18
CA GLY A 229 -15.57 -6.28 -20.46
C GLY A 229 -14.08 -6.46 -20.25
N LEU A 230 -13.73 -7.67 -19.84
CA LEU A 230 -12.36 -8.08 -19.52
C LEU A 230 -12.03 -9.41 -20.18
N GLN A 231 -10.81 -9.56 -20.64
CA GLN A 231 -10.19 -10.86 -20.90
C GLN A 231 -9.44 -11.28 -19.64
N VAL A 232 -9.84 -12.43 -19.08
CA VAL A 232 -9.35 -12.90 -17.79
C VAL A 232 -8.84 -14.33 -17.91
N LYS A 233 -7.65 -14.60 -17.38
CA LYS A 233 -7.10 -15.95 -17.26
C LYS A 233 -7.43 -16.52 -15.89
N ILE A 234 -8.26 -17.57 -15.86
CA ILE A 234 -8.70 -18.28 -14.67
C ILE A 234 -8.33 -19.76 -14.83
N LYS A 235 -7.57 -20.33 -13.89
CA LYS A 235 -7.12 -21.75 -13.94
C LYS A 235 -6.54 -22.12 -15.31
N ASN A 236 -5.65 -21.26 -15.84
CA ASN A 236 -5.02 -21.39 -17.17
C ASN A 236 -5.97 -21.36 -18.39
N LYS A 237 -7.24 -21.03 -18.22
CA LYS A 237 -8.19 -20.82 -19.31
C LYS A 237 -8.48 -19.33 -19.46
N VAL A 238 -8.36 -18.82 -20.67
CA VAL A 238 -8.73 -17.45 -21.00
C VAL A 238 -10.24 -17.38 -21.24
N GLN A 239 -10.90 -16.42 -20.61
CA GLN A 239 -12.33 -16.18 -20.68
C GLN A 239 -12.62 -14.70 -20.93
N LYS A 240 -13.68 -14.39 -21.65
CA LYS A 240 -14.22 -13.04 -21.80
C LYS A 240 -15.41 -12.89 -20.85
N ILE A 241 -15.39 -11.82 -20.05
CA ILE A 241 -16.43 -11.50 -19.07
C ILE A 241 -16.88 -10.07 -19.35
N TYR A 242 -18.17 -9.83 -19.41
CA TYR A 242 -18.73 -8.56 -19.89
C TYR A 242 -19.34 -7.76 -18.73
N ALA A 243 -19.23 -6.44 -18.83
CA ALA A 243 -19.83 -5.47 -17.93
C ALA A 243 -21.08 -4.85 -18.56
N ASN A 244 -22.20 -4.84 -17.83
CA ASN A 244 -23.41 -4.14 -18.27
C ASN A 244 -23.31 -2.63 -18.02
N LYS A 245 -22.60 -2.22 -16.94
CA LYS A 245 -22.46 -0.81 -16.52
C LYS A 245 -21.01 -0.33 -16.66
N GLU A 246 -20.08 -0.85 -15.86
CA GLU A 246 -18.71 -0.29 -15.80
C GLU A 246 -17.61 -1.35 -15.58
N VAL A 247 -16.43 -1.05 -16.12
CA VAL A 247 -15.15 -1.68 -15.80
C VAL A 247 -14.34 -0.70 -14.92
N ILE A 248 -13.97 -1.14 -13.71
CA ILE A 248 -13.29 -0.31 -12.70
C ILE A 248 -11.87 -0.83 -12.49
N LEU A 249 -10.88 0.03 -12.73
CA LEU A 249 -9.48 -0.32 -12.54
C LEU A 249 -9.00 0.03 -11.13
N SER A 250 -8.58 -0.98 -10.38
CA SER A 250 -8.04 -0.88 -9.02
C SER A 250 -6.71 -1.66 -8.88
N GLY A 251 -5.96 -1.82 -9.99
CA GLY A 251 -4.72 -2.59 -10.07
C GLY A 251 -3.50 -1.92 -9.42
N GLY A 252 -3.65 -0.67 -8.92
CA GLY A 252 -2.57 0.13 -8.35
C GLY A 252 -1.77 0.90 -9.40
N SER A 253 -0.78 1.66 -8.93
CA SER A 253 -0.01 2.63 -9.74
C SER A 253 0.84 2.01 -10.85
N ILE A 254 1.16 0.73 -10.77
CA ILE A 254 1.96 0.01 -11.77
C ILE A 254 1.05 -0.79 -12.72
N ASN A 255 0.18 -1.62 -12.17
CA ASN A 255 -0.61 -2.55 -13.01
C ASN A 255 -1.77 -1.86 -13.74
N SER A 256 -2.35 -0.78 -13.22
CA SER A 256 -3.44 -0.08 -13.92
C SER A 256 -2.96 0.58 -15.22
N PRO A 257 -1.88 1.38 -15.25
CA PRO A 257 -1.35 1.90 -16.50
C PRO A 257 -0.83 0.80 -17.42
N GLN A 258 -0.21 -0.26 -16.91
CA GLN A 258 0.20 -1.41 -17.70
C GLN A 258 -1.00 -2.04 -18.43
N LEU A 259 -2.08 -2.32 -17.71
CA LEU A 259 -3.29 -2.92 -18.30
C LEU A 259 -3.95 -1.99 -19.33
N LEU A 260 -3.98 -0.67 -19.08
CA LEU A 260 -4.47 0.32 -20.05
C LEU A 260 -3.65 0.26 -21.34
N MET A 261 -2.33 0.32 -21.25
CA MET A 261 -1.44 0.26 -22.42
C MET A 261 -1.59 -1.06 -23.20
N LEU A 262 -1.59 -2.20 -22.51
CA LEU A 262 -1.82 -3.51 -23.13
C LEU A 262 -3.20 -3.64 -23.80
N SER A 263 -4.13 -2.79 -23.41
CA SER A 263 -5.48 -2.74 -23.97
C SER A 263 -5.66 -1.65 -25.04
N GLY A 264 -4.57 -0.98 -25.45
CA GLY A 264 -4.58 0.03 -26.52
C GLY A 264 -4.86 1.46 -26.06
N ILE A 265 -4.76 1.76 -24.75
CA ILE A 265 -4.90 3.10 -24.19
C ILE A 265 -3.57 3.58 -23.66
N GLY A 266 -2.95 4.57 -24.29
CA GLY A 266 -1.64 5.09 -23.92
C GLY A 266 -1.08 6.03 -24.97
N ASP A 267 0.21 6.33 -24.89
CA ASP A 267 0.90 7.08 -25.93
C ASP A 267 0.94 6.26 -27.23
N GLU A 268 0.45 6.84 -28.32
CA GLU A 268 0.27 6.15 -29.60
C GLU A 268 1.58 5.61 -30.17
N ALA A 269 2.67 6.38 -30.09
CA ALA A 269 3.96 5.94 -30.59
C ALA A 269 4.46 4.72 -29.82
N HIS A 270 4.44 4.80 -28.49
CA HIS A 270 4.85 3.71 -27.60
C HIS A 270 4.00 2.43 -27.80
N LEU A 271 2.69 2.58 -28.00
CA LEU A 271 1.80 1.43 -28.27
C LEU A 271 2.13 0.77 -29.61
N ARG A 272 2.35 1.56 -30.67
CA ARG A 272 2.72 1.05 -32.00
C ARG A 272 4.07 0.36 -32.00
N ASP A 273 5.06 0.91 -31.30
CA ASP A 273 6.40 0.32 -31.16
C ASP A 273 6.35 -1.07 -30.49
N ASN A 274 5.34 -1.28 -29.61
CA ASN A 274 5.09 -2.57 -28.98
C ASN A 274 4.09 -3.46 -29.77
N GLY A 275 3.70 -3.08 -30.99
CA GLY A 275 2.77 -3.84 -31.82
C GLY A 275 1.33 -3.89 -31.27
N ILE A 276 0.94 -2.90 -30.47
CA ILE A 276 -0.39 -2.81 -29.88
C ILE A 276 -1.29 -1.88 -30.70
N GLU A 277 -2.47 -2.37 -31.07
CA GLU A 277 -3.49 -1.56 -31.73
C GLU A 277 -3.97 -0.43 -30.81
N VAL A 278 -4.02 0.79 -31.34
CA VAL A 278 -4.39 1.99 -30.59
C VAL A 278 -5.90 2.16 -30.57
N VAL A 279 -6.49 2.00 -29.40
CA VAL A 279 -7.91 2.31 -29.12
C VAL A 279 -8.08 3.80 -28.81
N HIS A 280 -7.18 4.36 -28.02
CA HIS A 280 -7.19 5.78 -27.66
C HIS A 280 -5.80 6.29 -27.31
N ASN A 281 -5.39 7.37 -28.00
CA ASN A 281 -4.13 8.06 -27.68
C ASN A 281 -4.30 8.89 -26.40
N SER A 282 -3.72 8.41 -25.31
CA SER A 282 -3.73 9.04 -23.99
C SER A 282 -2.30 9.15 -23.45
N LYS A 283 -1.62 10.23 -23.79
CA LYS A 283 -0.18 10.44 -23.48
C LYS A 283 0.15 10.45 -21.99
N GLY A 284 -0.85 10.68 -21.11
CA GLY A 284 -0.65 10.70 -19.65
C GLY A 284 -0.59 9.32 -19.00
N VAL A 285 -1.03 8.26 -19.69
CA VAL A 285 -0.99 6.91 -19.13
C VAL A 285 0.45 6.46 -18.91
N GLY A 286 0.75 6.04 -17.69
CA GLY A 286 2.10 5.64 -17.28
C GLY A 286 3.04 6.79 -16.93
N LYS A 287 2.65 8.05 -17.15
CA LYS A 287 3.50 9.23 -16.89
C LYS A 287 3.32 9.79 -15.48
N ASN A 288 4.26 10.66 -15.10
CA ASN A 288 4.26 11.39 -13.83
C ASN A 288 4.31 10.48 -12.59
N LEU A 289 4.93 9.32 -12.66
CA LEU A 289 5.16 8.48 -11.49
C LEU A 289 5.97 9.23 -10.45
N GLN A 290 5.51 9.21 -9.20
CA GLN A 290 6.18 9.78 -8.04
C GLN A 290 6.26 8.72 -6.95
N ASP A 291 7.39 8.64 -6.28
CA ASP A 291 7.56 7.84 -5.06
C ASP A 291 8.43 8.59 -4.08
N HIS A 292 8.36 8.25 -2.80
CA HIS A 292 9.19 8.85 -1.77
C HIS A 292 10.59 8.27 -1.85
N LEU A 293 11.59 9.12 -2.15
CA LEU A 293 12.98 8.73 -2.03
C LEU A 293 13.37 8.75 -0.56
N GLU A 294 13.63 7.58 -0.01
CA GLU A 294 13.98 7.43 1.39
C GLU A 294 15.49 7.33 1.59
N THR A 295 16.01 8.10 2.53
CA THR A 295 17.35 7.92 3.08
C THR A 295 17.26 7.55 4.55
N TYR A 296 18.27 6.86 5.07
CA TYR A 296 18.28 6.47 6.48
C TYR A 296 19.68 6.54 7.10
N ILE A 297 19.66 6.85 8.39
CA ILE A 297 20.84 6.85 9.27
C ILE A 297 20.72 5.64 10.18
N GLN A 298 21.76 4.82 10.22
CA GLN A 298 21.85 3.63 11.08
C GLN A 298 22.85 3.85 12.20
N GLN A 299 22.48 3.43 13.42
CA GLN A 299 23.35 3.50 14.57
C GLN A 299 23.27 2.22 15.41
N LYS A 300 24.42 1.72 15.86
CA LYS A 300 24.49 0.62 16.81
C LYS A 300 23.93 1.04 18.16
N CYS A 301 23.12 0.17 18.74
CA CYS A 301 22.50 0.37 20.04
C CYS A 301 23.28 -0.42 21.12
N LYS A 302 23.65 0.25 22.21
CA LYS A 302 24.37 -0.39 23.34
C LYS A 302 23.44 -1.28 24.18
N THR A 303 22.12 -1.03 24.13
CA THR A 303 21.12 -1.77 24.91
C THR A 303 20.43 -2.82 24.06
N PRO A 304 20.04 -3.99 24.62
CA PRO A 304 19.42 -5.08 23.88
C PRO A 304 17.90 -4.85 23.59
N ASN A 305 17.48 -3.59 23.47
CA ASN A 305 16.07 -3.20 23.31
C ASN A 305 15.64 -3.06 21.84
N THR A 306 16.16 -3.90 20.94
CA THR A 306 15.87 -3.83 19.51
C THR A 306 15.29 -5.15 19.00
N LEU A 307 14.72 -5.12 17.79
CA LEU A 307 14.15 -6.31 17.15
C LEU A 307 15.22 -7.38 16.81
N TYR A 308 16.50 -7.04 16.85
CA TYR A 308 17.60 -7.99 16.67
C TYR A 308 17.49 -9.20 17.60
N THR A 309 16.99 -9.02 18.82
CA THR A 309 16.72 -10.14 19.74
C THR A 309 15.92 -11.25 19.06
N TYR A 310 14.95 -10.90 18.23
CA TYR A 310 14.02 -11.84 17.57
C TYR A 310 14.54 -12.39 16.23
N THR A 311 15.78 -12.08 15.84
CA THR A 311 16.48 -12.82 14.77
C THR A 311 17.08 -14.11 15.30
N LYS A 312 17.31 -14.22 16.62
CA LYS A 312 17.83 -15.44 17.28
C LYS A 312 16.74 -16.50 17.39
N LEU A 313 17.12 -17.76 17.19
CA LEU A 313 16.17 -18.88 17.06
C LEU A 313 15.21 -19.00 18.26
N ILE A 314 15.72 -19.05 19.48
CA ILE A 314 14.88 -19.26 20.68
C ILE A 314 13.91 -18.11 20.92
N PRO A 315 14.35 -16.82 21.00
CA PRO A 315 13.41 -15.69 21.12
C PRO A 315 12.40 -15.59 19.98
N LYS A 316 12.82 -15.89 18.76
CA LYS A 316 11.96 -15.92 17.58
C LYS A 316 10.83 -16.95 17.71
N VAL A 317 11.17 -18.18 18.11
CA VAL A 317 10.19 -19.26 18.30
C VAL A 317 9.23 -18.93 19.44
N LEU A 318 9.74 -18.50 20.59
CA LEU A 318 8.90 -18.13 21.75
C LEU A 318 7.95 -16.98 21.42
N ALA A 319 8.42 -15.92 20.72
CA ALA A 319 7.58 -14.83 20.28
C ALA A 319 6.49 -15.31 19.28
N GLY A 320 6.83 -16.24 18.41
CA GLY A 320 5.87 -16.87 17.49
C GLY A 320 4.81 -17.66 18.24
N ILE A 321 5.19 -18.54 19.18
CA ILE A 321 4.26 -19.31 20.02
C ILE A 321 3.32 -18.36 20.77
N GLN A 322 3.86 -17.33 21.43
CA GLN A 322 3.08 -16.34 22.15
C GLN A 322 2.03 -15.68 21.25
N TRP A 323 2.40 -15.34 20.03
CA TRP A 323 1.44 -14.74 19.09
C TRP A 323 0.38 -15.75 18.62
N PHE A 324 0.77 -16.98 18.30
CA PHE A 324 -0.19 -18.00 17.86
C PHE A 324 -1.23 -18.31 18.93
N MET A 325 -0.81 -18.38 20.20
CA MET A 325 -1.71 -18.72 21.32
C MET A 325 -2.53 -17.53 21.81
N PHE A 326 -1.92 -16.33 21.88
CA PHE A 326 -2.51 -15.21 22.63
C PHE A 326 -2.65 -13.91 21.83
N LYS A 327 -2.22 -13.89 20.56
CA LYS A 327 -2.17 -12.67 19.73
C LYS A 327 -1.45 -11.50 20.42
N SER A 328 -0.44 -11.79 21.20
CA SER A 328 0.31 -10.86 22.05
C SER A 328 1.82 -10.98 21.84
N GLY A 329 2.59 -10.18 22.57
CA GLY A 329 4.04 -10.17 22.51
C GLY A 329 4.61 -9.40 21.30
N PRO A 330 5.91 -9.59 21.00
CA PRO A 330 6.60 -8.80 19.96
C PRO A 330 5.97 -8.92 18.57
N CYS A 331 5.52 -10.11 18.21
CA CYS A 331 4.92 -10.38 16.91
C CYS A 331 3.56 -9.69 16.68
N SER A 332 2.92 -9.18 17.75
CA SER A 332 1.65 -8.46 17.72
C SER A 332 1.82 -6.94 17.60
N LYS A 333 3.03 -6.44 17.37
CA LYS A 333 3.35 -5.02 17.35
C LYS A 333 3.78 -4.56 15.97
N SER A 334 3.52 -3.29 15.65
CA SER A 334 4.17 -2.63 14.54
C SER A 334 5.63 -2.38 14.89
N PHE A 335 6.47 -2.44 13.88
CA PHE A 335 7.87 -2.05 13.99
C PHE A 335 8.09 -0.57 13.62
N LEU A 336 7.06 0.14 13.18
CA LEU A 336 7.07 1.57 12.81
C LEU A 336 6.03 2.32 13.66
N GLU A 337 6.24 2.32 15.00
CA GLU A 337 5.26 2.95 15.90
C GLU A 337 5.53 4.45 16.12
N ALA A 338 6.74 4.95 15.83
CA ALA A 338 7.09 6.35 16.03
C ALA A 338 7.69 6.98 14.77
N GLY A 339 7.45 8.26 14.61
CA GLY A 339 7.97 9.07 13.52
C GLY A 339 7.55 10.52 13.67
N GLY A 340 7.46 11.21 12.55
CA GLY A 340 7.07 12.62 12.57
C GLY A 340 7.10 13.27 11.22
N PHE A 341 6.70 14.53 11.23
CA PHE A 341 6.73 15.41 10.07
C PHE A 341 7.42 16.72 10.45
N ALA A 342 8.33 17.17 9.60
CA ALA A 342 9.02 18.44 9.78
C ALA A 342 9.12 19.22 8.48
N LYS A 343 9.36 20.51 8.61
CA LYS A 343 9.70 21.39 7.47
C LYS A 343 11.19 21.26 7.16
N SER A 344 11.52 21.14 5.88
CA SER A 344 12.92 21.12 5.44
C SER A 344 13.61 22.48 5.59
N SER A 345 12.85 23.57 5.73
CA SER A 345 13.32 24.93 5.94
C SER A 345 12.20 25.79 6.55
N PRO A 346 12.55 26.88 7.29
CA PRO A 346 11.56 27.72 7.98
C PRO A 346 10.54 28.42 7.05
N ASP A 347 10.89 28.65 5.80
CA ASP A 347 10.04 29.28 4.79
C ASP A 347 8.93 28.36 4.25
N ARG A 348 8.96 27.07 4.57
CA ARG A 348 7.91 26.12 4.18
C ARG A 348 6.62 26.37 4.96
N LYS A 349 5.50 26.41 4.24
CA LYS A 349 4.17 26.56 4.84
C LYS A 349 3.77 25.32 5.64
N VAL A 350 4.04 24.13 5.08
CA VAL A 350 3.68 22.84 5.66
C VAL A 350 4.90 21.92 5.77
N ALA A 351 4.82 20.94 6.65
CA ALA A 351 5.80 19.89 6.78
C ALA A 351 5.90 19.10 5.46
N ASN A 352 7.11 18.89 4.99
CA ASN A 352 7.39 18.23 3.71
C ASN A 352 8.42 17.12 3.78
N ILE A 353 8.89 16.80 4.99
CA ILE A 353 9.74 15.65 5.29
C ILE A 353 8.98 14.75 6.27
N GLN A 354 8.87 13.47 5.96
CA GLN A 354 8.37 12.44 6.85
C GLN A 354 9.51 11.64 7.44
N PHE A 355 9.41 11.33 8.72
CA PHE A 355 10.38 10.51 9.46
C PHE A 355 9.72 9.23 9.95
N HIS A 356 10.45 8.12 9.85
CA HIS A 356 10.09 6.86 10.50
C HIS A 356 11.24 6.37 11.35
N PHE A 357 10.95 5.98 12.57
CA PHE A 357 11.95 5.38 13.46
C PHE A 357 11.74 3.86 13.51
N PHE A 358 12.80 3.12 13.31
CA PHE A 358 12.78 1.67 13.27
C PHE A 358 13.80 1.08 14.27
N PRO A 359 13.38 0.29 15.29
CA PRO A 359 14.26 -0.25 16.31
C PRO A 359 15.00 -1.52 15.84
N SER A 360 15.57 -1.49 14.66
CA SER A 360 16.44 -2.51 14.07
C SER A 360 17.20 -1.92 12.89
N PHE A 361 18.19 -2.65 12.38
CA PHE A 361 18.69 -2.44 11.02
C PHE A 361 17.81 -3.17 10.01
N VAL A 362 17.59 -2.55 8.86
CA VAL A 362 17.09 -3.21 7.65
C VAL A 362 18.22 -3.19 6.64
N ILE A 363 18.78 -4.36 6.37
CA ILE A 363 19.90 -4.53 5.45
C ILE A 363 19.33 -5.18 4.19
N ASN A 364 19.69 -4.63 3.02
CA ASN A 364 19.25 -5.16 1.73
C ASN A 364 17.75 -5.49 1.68
N HIS A 365 16.89 -4.50 2.02
CA HIS A 365 15.44 -4.65 2.10
C HIS A 365 14.95 -5.80 3.01
N GLY A 366 15.75 -6.18 4.03
CA GLY A 366 15.43 -7.26 4.95
C GLY A 366 15.72 -8.66 4.41
N LEU A 367 16.52 -8.78 3.34
CA LEU A 367 17.06 -10.05 2.85
C LEU A 367 18.23 -10.55 3.70
N GLU A 368 18.86 -9.66 4.44
CA GLU A 368 19.97 -9.97 5.33
C GLU A 368 19.59 -9.65 6.78
N ASP A 369 19.88 -10.58 7.67
CA ASP A 369 19.68 -10.34 9.10
C ASP A 369 20.74 -9.35 9.64
N PRO A 370 20.38 -8.43 10.55
CA PRO A 370 21.35 -7.57 11.20
C PRO A 370 22.35 -8.40 12.02
N ASP A 371 23.57 -7.89 12.15
CA ASP A 371 24.67 -8.51 12.92
C ASP A 371 24.67 -8.11 14.40
N SER A 372 23.97 -7.04 14.74
CA SER A 372 24.02 -6.41 16.08
C SER A 372 22.73 -5.66 16.40
N HIS A 373 22.59 -5.29 17.68
CA HIS A 373 21.58 -4.34 18.11
C HIS A 373 21.81 -2.97 17.48
N GLY A 374 20.76 -2.40 16.91
CA GLY A 374 20.80 -1.10 16.28
C GLY A 374 19.41 -0.54 16.00
N TYR A 375 19.37 0.67 15.56
CA TYR A 375 18.17 1.35 15.10
C TYR A 375 18.47 2.19 13.87
N GLN A 376 17.43 2.55 13.15
CA GLN A 376 17.57 3.46 12.03
C GLN A 376 16.45 4.50 12.01
N LEU A 377 16.83 5.69 11.58
CA LEU A 377 15.93 6.80 11.30
C LEU A 377 15.84 6.96 9.79
N HIS A 378 14.64 6.86 9.27
CA HIS A 378 14.34 7.10 7.86
C HIS A 378 13.82 8.53 7.70
N ALA A 379 14.21 9.18 6.62
CA ALA A 379 13.71 10.49 6.23
C ALA A 379 13.39 10.49 4.73
N SER A 380 12.21 10.97 4.38
CA SER A 380 11.76 11.05 2.99
C SER A 380 11.02 12.34 2.69
N PRO A 381 11.26 12.98 1.53
CA PRO A 381 10.46 14.11 1.08
C PRO A 381 9.08 13.65 0.63
N ASN A 382 8.02 14.30 1.15
CA ASN A 382 6.64 13.96 0.79
C ASN A 382 6.25 14.43 -0.62
N HIS A 383 6.97 15.40 -1.18
CA HIS A 383 6.68 16.01 -2.48
C HIS A 383 7.93 16.02 -3.37
N PRO A 384 8.36 14.87 -3.91
CA PRO A 384 9.51 14.83 -4.81
C PRO A 384 9.23 15.62 -6.08
N LYS A 385 10.24 16.31 -6.60
CA LYS A 385 10.16 17.03 -7.87
C LYS A 385 10.37 16.11 -9.08
N SER A 386 11.08 15.01 -8.88
CA SER A 386 11.31 14.00 -9.92
C SER A 386 9.99 13.39 -10.40
N ARG A 387 9.95 13.04 -11.67
CA ARG A 387 8.84 12.35 -12.32
C ARG A 387 9.39 11.17 -13.08
N GLY A 388 8.88 10.00 -12.77
CA GLY A 388 9.16 8.76 -13.49
C GLY A 388 8.00 8.34 -14.39
N GLU A 389 8.14 7.15 -14.94
CA GLU A 389 7.14 6.60 -15.83
C GLU A 389 7.04 5.07 -15.71
N ILE A 390 5.91 4.54 -16.13
CA ILE A 390 5.66 3.13 -16.36
C ILE A 390 5.51 2.94 -17.86
N THR A 391 6.34 2.09 -18.43
CA THR A 391 6.31 1.76 -19.86
C THR A 391 6.19 0.24 -20.05
N LEU A 392 5.84 -0.18 -21.26
CA LEU A 392 5.86 -1.59 -21.65
C LEU A 392 7.19 -1.94 -22.30
N ASN A 393 7.76 -3.07 -21.94
CA ASN A 393 8.89 -3.66 -22.64
C ASN A 393 8.43 -4.63 -23.74
N SER A 394 7.17 -5.01 -23.74
CA SER A 394 6.56 -5.95 -24.68
C SER A 394 5.04 -5.90 -24.63
N SER A 395 4.38 -6.24 -25.73
CA SER A 395 2.93 -6.51 -25.75
C SER A 395 2.52 -7.79 -25.02
N CYS A 396 3.49 -8.63 -24.65
CA CYS A 396 3.26 -9.87 -23.93
C CYS A 396 3.32 -9.64 -22.42
N LEU A 397 2.18 -9.76 -21.76
CA LEU A 397 2.04 -9.58 -20.31
C LEU A 397 2.92 -10.56 -19.49
N LEU A 398 3.25 -11.72 -20.05
CA LEU A 398 4.11 -12.73 -19.39
C LEU A 398 5.59 -12.31 -19.32
N TYR A 399 6.07 -11.42 -20.19
CA TYR A 399 7.44 -10.90 -20.15
C TYR A 399 7.64 -9.74 -19.19
N THR A 400 6.57 -9.13 -18.71
CA THR A 400 6.60 -8.01 -17.75
C THR A 400 6.47 -8.47 -16.29
N SER A 401 6.22 -9.77 -16.06
CA SER A 401 6.30 -10.40 -14.75
C SER A 401 7.54 -11.28 -14.67
N PRO A 402 8.35 -11.21 -13.59
CA PRO A 402 9.47 -12.12 -13.44
C PRO A 402 8.98 -13.57 -13.51
N SER A 403 9.57 -14.35 -14.41
CA SER A 403 9.24 -15.76 -14.55
C SER A 403 9.76 -16.53 -13.35
N PRO A 404 9.03 -17.50 -12.81
CA PRO A 404 9.54 -18.41 -11.78
C PRO A 404 10.73 -19.27 -12.27
N ARG A 405 11.09 -19.18 -13.56
CA ARG A 405 12.22 -19.93 -14.16
C ARG A 405 13.55 -19.18 -14.11
N ASP A 406 13.54 -17.90 -13.76
CA ASP A 406 14.77 -17.07 -13.72
C ASP A 406 15.50 -17.15 -12.37
N ASP A 407 15.01 -17.94 -11.43
CA ASP A 407 15.61 -18.21 -10.11
C ASP A 407 16.45 -19.52 -10.12
N ARG A 408 17.20 -19.83 -11.21
CA ARG A 408 18.16 -20.94 -11.21
C ARG A 408 19.58 -20.46 -11.37
#